data_46a8f920d754b2c1bcd64a1a1a00bfea
#
_entry.id   46a8f920d754b2c1bcd64a1a1a00bfea
#
_cell.length_a   1.000
_cell.length_b   1.000
_cell.length_c   1.000
_cell.angle_alpha   90.00
_cell.angle_beta   90.00
_cell.angle_gamma   90.00
#
_symmetry.space_group_name_H-M   'P 1'
#
loop_
_entity.id
_entity.type
_entity.pdbx_description
1 polymer ?
#
loop_
_entity_poly.entity_id
_entity_poly.type
_entity_poly.pdbx_seq_one_letter_code
_entity_poly.pdbx_strand_id
1 'polypeptide(L)'
;HLLGRVPAGMAIAVTLLGILLAPTAGVIGASVATLALIALPTMLEQGYRPSLASGVVAAAGTLGLILPPAIMLFFLAGRLRVTIGHMFLAALWPAAILIVLYLLYYVIAAWRSPPKHPDSSAVDHWSFGWSPWQWLLFYVRGLVLPAGLIFLVLGSIIFAWATPPQSGAVGAAGGLLLMLLNGRLTWPLFREVIEGAALMTAMVFFVVLAANVFSYPFRFFSGDEVVSQMLGSLAFGDWGMLFTIIGIIFILGFFIDWIEITIITLPLFMPVLRDLDFSAHLGPDGSGALWMATLIALTLQTSFLTPPFGFALFFLKGAAPPEVKIGDIYRGIIPIVGAQLLVISLVIAFPLLANWLPNQVFN
;
A
#
# COMPACT_ATOMS: atom_id res chain seq x y z
N HIS A 1 6.11 6.13 -23.75
CA HIS A 1 7.07 6.88 -24.56
C HIS A 1 8.40 7.12 -23.84
N LEU A 2 8.41 7.78 -22.67
CA LEU A 2 9.64 8.08 -21.93
C LEU A 2 10.46 6.82 -21.57
N LEU A 3 9.79 5.74 -21.24
CA LEU A 3 10.38 4.48 -20.78
C LEU A 3 10.42 3.37 -21.86
N GLY A 4 9.93 3.66 -23.07
CA GLY A 4 9.80 2.65 -24.14
C GLY A 4 11.13 2.04 -24.62
N ARG A 5 12.26 2.69 -24.34
CA ARG A 5 13.61 2.18 -24.67
C ARG A 5 14.27 1.39 -23.54
N VAL A 6 13.65 1.37 -22.35
CA VAL A 6 14.19 0.66 -21.20
C VAL A 6 13.64 -0.77 -21.19
N PRO A 7 14.46 -1.81 -20.98
CA PRO A 7 14.03 -3.21 -21.05
C PRO A 7 12.85 -3.59 -20.14
N ALA A 8 12.64 -2.88 -19.04
CA ALA A 8 11.53 -3.05 -18.11
C ALA A 8 10.55 -1.86 -18.13
N GLY A 9 10.58 -1.02 -19.19
CA GLY A 9 9.93 0.28 -19.22
C GLY A 9 8.44 0.25 -18.87
N MET A 10 7.69 -0.74 -19.38
CA MET A 10 6.27 -0.88 -19.06
C MET A 10 6.04 -1.27 -17.59
N ALA A 11 6.86 -2.18 -17.03
CA ALA A 11 6.77 -2.57 -15.63
C ALA A 11 7.06 -1.38 -14.69
N ILE A 12 8.05 -0.54 -15.02
CA ILE A 12 8.36 0.69 -14.31
C ILE A 12 7.19 1.68 -14.42
N ALA A 13 6.62 1.85 -15.62
CA ALA A 13 5.47 2.74 -15.85
C ALA A 13 4.24 2.31 -15.03
N VAL A 14 3.93 1.01 -14.99
CA VAL A 14 2.83 0.45 -14.19
C VAL A 14 3.07 0.67 -12.70
N THR A 15 4.31 0.53 -12.23
CA THR A 15 4.65 0.78 -10.82
C THR A 15 4.51 2.25 -10.47
N LEU A 16 4.97 3.17 -11.33
CA LEU A 16 4.79 4.61 -11.15
C LEU A 16 3.29 4.99 -11.15
N LEU A 17 2.51 4.38 -12.04
CA LEU A 17 1.06 4.54 -12.04
C LEU A 17 0.44 4.02 -10.73
N GLY A 18 0.89 2.86 -10.23
CA GLY A 18 0.50 2.32 -8.94
C GLY A 18 0.80 3.28 -7.79
N ILE A 19 2.00 3.87 -7.76
CA ILE A 19 2.39 4.88 -6.76
C ILE A 19 1.44 6.09 -6.78
N LEU A 20 1.03 6.55 -7.96
CA LEU A 20 0.09 7.67 -8.09
C LEU A 20 -1.34 7.30 -7.72
N LEU A 21 -1.77 6.09 -8.06
CA LEU A 21 -3.11 5.60 -7.71
C LEU A 21 -3.21 5.16 -6.24
N ALA A 22 -2.09 4.79 -5.64
CA ALA A 22 -1.98 4.27 -4.29
C ALA A 22 -2.74 5.10 -3.24
N PRO A 23 -2.51 6.41 -3.14
CA PRO A 23 -3.19 7.24 -2.14
C PRO A 23 -4.67 7.49 -2.45
N THR A 24 -5.08 7.28 -3.70
CA THR A 24 -6.44 7.59 -4.17
C THR A 24 -7.41 6.43 -4.02
N ALA A 25 -6.89 5.21 -4.01
CA ALA A 25 -7.71 4.00 -3.92
C ALA A 25 -7.64 3.44 -2.48
N GLY A 26 -8.52 3.85 -1.64
CA GLY A 26 -8.62 3.38 -0.24
C GLY A 26 -8.87 1.86 -0.08
N VAL A 27 -9.14 1.14 -1.18
CA VAL A 27 -9.44 -0.29 -1.22
C VAL A 27 -8.49 -0.99 -2.20
N ILE A 28 -7.76 -1.98 -1.72
CA ILE A 28 -6.76 -2.76 -2.49
C ILE A 28 -7.37 -3.36 -3.75
N GLY A 29 -8.57 -3.95 -3.60
CA GLY A 29 -9.26 -4.62 -4.70
C GLY A 29 -9.49 -3.71 -5.90
N ALA A 30 -9.90 -2.46 -5.66
CA ALA A 30 -10.13 -1.49 -6.73
C ALA A 30 -8.83 -1.10 -7.45
N SER A 31 -7.74 -0.86 -6.71
CA SER A 31 -6.43 -0.53 -7.29
C SER A 31 -5.89 -1.66 -8.14
N VAL A 32 -5.87 -2.87 -7.59
CA VAL A 32 -5.36 -4.06 -8.28
C VAL A 32 -6.20 -4.39 -9.50
N ALA A 33 -7.54 -4.36 -9.38
CA ALA A 33 -8.44 -4.64 -10.50
C ALA A 33 -8.30 -3.58 -11.62
N THR A 34 -8.22 -2.29 -11.27
CA THR A 34 -8.02 -1.22 -12.25
C THR A 34 -6.70 -1.37 -13.00
N LEU A 35 -5.60 -1.63 -12.28
CA LEU A 35 -4.30 -1.87 -12.89
C LEU A 35 -4.30 -3.15 -13.73
N ALA A 36 -4.99 -4.20 -13.29
CA ALA A 36 -5.13 -5.44 -14.05
C ALA A 36 -5.87 -5.22 -15.37
N LEU A 37 -6.96 -4.46 -15.36
CA LEU A 37 -7.73 -4.17 -16.58
C LEU A 37 -6.97 -3.30 -17.58
N ILE A 38 -6.15 -2.36 -17.12
CA ILE A 38 -5.46 -1.40 -18.00
C ILE A 38 -4.07 -1.91 -18.39
N ALA A 39 -3.28 -2.34 -17.42
CA ALA A 39 -1.87 -2.62 -17.64
C ALA A 39 -1.59 -4.07 -18.09
N LEU A 40 -2.35 -5.04 -17.57
CA LEU A 40 -2.05 -6.45 -17.82
C LEU A 40 -2.20 -6.83 -19.30
N PRO A 41 -3.29 -6.47 -20.02
CA PRO A 41 -3.40 -6.75 -21.46
C PRO A 41 -2.25 -6.11 -22.25
N THR A 42 -1.96 -4.84 -22.00
CA THR A 42 -0.89 -4.12 -22.68
C THR A 42 0.49 -4.74 -22.43
N MET A 43 0.77 -5.22 -21.21
CA MET A 43 2.02 -5.92 -20.92
C MET A 43 2.11 -7.25 -21.66
N LEU A 44 1.01 -8.01 -21.76
CA LEU A 44 0.97 -9.27 -22.50
C LEU A 44 1.17 -9.06 -24.00
N GLU A 45 0.54 -8.05 -24.58
CA GLU A 45 0.74 -7.65 -25.99
C GLU A 45 2.19 -7.27 -26.30
N GLN A 46 2.88 -6.63 -25.34
CA GLN A 46 4.31 -6.32 -25.43
C GLN A 46 5.21 -7.55 -25.20
N GLY A 47 4.64 -8.73 -25.00
CA GLY A 47 5.38 -9.97 -24.86
C GLY A 47 6.00 -10.18 -23.48
N TYR A 48 5.52 -9.49 -22.44
CA TYR A 48 5.87 -9.82 -21.06
C TYR A 48 5.33 -11.20 -20.70
N ARG A 49 6.10 -11.97 -19.94
CA ARG A 49 5.59 -13.24 -19.40
C ARG A 49 4.40 -12.99 -18.49
N PRO A 50 3.32 -13.80 -18.58
CA PRO A 50 2.13 -13.64 -17.73
C PRO A 50 2.46 -13.57 -16.23
N SER A 51 3.46 -14.33 -15.77
CA SER A 51 3.91 -14.30 -14.38
C SER A 51 4.54 -12.96 -13.99
N LEU A 52 5.43 -12.41 -14.83
CA LEU A 52 6.04 -11.11 -14.55
C LEU A 52 4.99 -9.98 -14.58
N ALA A 53 4.13 -9.96 -15.60
CA ALA A 53 3.08 -8.96 -15.74
C ALA A 53 2.11 -8.98 -14.54
N SER A 54 1.68 -10.17 -14.10
CA SER A 54 0.82 -10.35 -12.93
C SER A 54 1.51 -9.89 -11.64
N GLY A 55 2.79 -10.22 -11.46
CA GLY A 55 3.57 -9.79 -10.30
C GLY A 55 3.71 -8.28 -10.24
N VAL A 56 4.00 -7.61 -11.36
CA VAL A 56 4.09 -6.15 -11.46
C VAL A 56 2.76 -5.48 -11.08
N VAL A 57 1.65 -5.95 -11.64
CA VAL A 57 0.31 -5.38 -11.38
C VAL A 57 -0.08 -5.56 -9.91
N ALA A 58 0.13 -6.75 -9.35
CA ALA A 58 -0.17 -7.02 -7.95
C ALA A 58 0.68 -6.17 -7.00
N ALA A 59 2.00 -6.10 -7.26
CA ALA A 59 2.91 -5.27 -6.48
C ALA A 59 2.52 -3.79 -6.53
N ALA A 60 2.30 -3.25 -7.73
CA ALA A 60 1.93 -1.85 -7.94
C ALA A 60 0.60 -1.50 -7.26
N GLY A 61 -0.41 -2.39 -7.35
CA GLY A 61 -1.73 -2.18 -6.76
C GLY A 61 -1.74 -2.20 -5.22
N THR A 62 -0.78 -2.87 -4.60
CA THR A 62 -0.68 -2.95 -3.12
C THR A 62 0.25 -1.91 -2.50
N LEU A 63 1.04 -1.16 -3.29
CA LEU A 63 1.88 -0.08 -2.77
C LEU A 63 1.08 0.98 -2.02
N GLY A 64 -0.21 1.16 -2.35
CA GLY A 64 -1.11 2.08 -1.68
C GLY A 64 -1.34 1.85 -0.20
N LEU A 65 -1.01 0.68 0.29
CA LEU A 65 -1.13 0.36 1.72
C LEU A 65 -0.02 0.99 2.56
N ILE A 66 1.19 1.08 2.01
CA ILE A 66 2.36 1.54 2.75
C ILE A 66 2.81 2.96 2.35
N LEU A 67 2.44 3.42 1.15
CA LEU A 67 2.81 4.76 0.68
C LEU A 67 1.89 5.84 1.24
N PRO A 68 2.40 6.81 2.01
CA PRO A 68 1.61 7.94 2.48
C PRO A 68 1.06 8.82 1.34
N PRO A 69 -0.16 9.35 1.54
CA PRO A 69 -1.06 9.24 2.69
C PRO A 69 -1.98 8.01 2.61
N ALA A 70 -1.55 6.88 3.19
CA ALA A 70 -2.32 5.64 3.18
C ALA A 70 -3.33 5.56 4.33
N ILE A 71 -4.56 5.13 4.04
CA ILE A 71 -5.63 4.98 5.04
C ILE A 71 -5.24 3.94 6.09
N MET A 72 -4.58 2.85 5.71
CA MET A 72 -4.11 1.83 6.64
C MET A 72 -3.16 2.41 7.70
N LEU A 73 -2.21 3.24 7.29
CA LEU A 73 -1.27 3.89 8.23
C LEU A 73 -1.99 4.83 9.20
N PHE A 74 -3.05 5.51 8.73
CA PHE A 74 -3.89 6.36 9.58
C PHE A 74 -4.57 5.55 10.68
N PHE A 75 -5.19 4.40 10.36
CA PHE A 75 -5.84 3.54 11.35
C PHE A 75 -4.85 2.89 12.32
N LEU A 76 -3.70 2.42 11.82
CA LEU A 76 -2.65 1.87 12.65
C LEU A 76 -2.10 2.91 13.64
N ALA A 77 -1.86 4.14 13.17
CA ALA A 77 -1.42 5.24 14.04
C ALA A 77 -2.39 5.48 15.20
N GLY A 78 -3.70 5.52 14.90
CA GLY A 78 -4.73 5.68 15.92
C GLY A 78 -4.80 4.53 16.91
N ARG A 79 -4.60 3.28 16.48
CA ARG A 79 -4.64 2.11 17.37
C ARG A 79 -3.40 1.99 18.27
N LEU A 80 -2.22 2.25 17.71
CA LEU A 80 -0.95 2.19 18.44
C LEU A 80 -0.61 3.49 19.16
N ARG A 81 -1.51 4.49 19.11
CA ARG A 81 -1.35 5.81 19.74
C ARG A 81 -0.09 6.55 19.29
N VAL A 82 0.23 6.41 18.01
CA VAL A 82 1.32 7.12 17.35
C VAL A 82 0.75 8.31 16.58
N THR A 83 1.48 9.40 16.51
CA THR A 83 1.07 10.55 15.70
C THR A 83 1.06 10.18 14.21
N ILE A 84 0.03 10.58 13.47
CA ILE A 84 -0.17 10.22 12.07
C ILE A 84 0.99 10.69 11.20
N GLY A 85 1.50 11.92 11.44
CA GLY A 85 2.68 12.44 10.74
C GLY A 85 3.91 11.56 10.93
N HIS A 86 4.19 11.12 12.18
CA HIS A 86 5.28 10.19 12.46
C HIS A 86 5.08 8.86 11.72
N MET A 87 3.87 8.30 11.72
CA MET A 87 3.58 7.04 11.05
C MET A 87 3.78 7.15 9.52
N PHE A 88 3.40 8.27 8.92
CA PHE A 88 3.61 8.51 7.49
C PHE A 88 5.10 8.59 7.16
N LEU A 89 5.89 9.32 7.94
CA LEU A 89 7.34 9.42 7.74
C LEU A 89 8.06 8.09 8.00
N ALA A 90 7.62 7.32 9.00
CA ALA A 90 8.18 6.01 9.30
C ALA A 90 8.02 5.00 8.17
N ALA A 91 6.93 5.09 7.42
CA ALA A 91 6.66 4.21 6.28
C ALA A 91 7.45 4.57 5.02
N LEU A 92 7.97 5.81 4.89
CA LEU A 92 8.59 6.29 3.63
C LEU A 92 9.87 5.51 3.26
N TRP A 93 10.80 5.32 4.20
CA TRP A 93 12.03 4.58 3.92
C TRP A 93 11.77 3.12 3.58
N PRO A 94 10.99 2.34 4.37
CA PRO A 94 10.62 0.99 3.99
C PRO A 94 9.94 0.90 2.62
N ALA A 95 9.01 1.82 2.32
CA ALA A 95 8.34 1.88 1.03
C ALA A 95 9.30 2.20 -0.13
N ALA A 96 10.22 3.15 0.07
CA ALA A 96 11.23 3.50 -0.94
C ALA A 96 12.17 2.31 -1.24
N ILE A 97 12.65 1.62 -0.21
CA ILE A 97 13.48 0.41 -0.37
C ILE A 97 12.69 -0.66 -1.12
N LEU A 98 11.42 -0.87 -0.77
CA LEU A 98 10.56 -1.84 -1.44
C LEU A 98 10.38 -1.53 -2.92
N ILE A 99 10.12 -0.26 -3.27
CA ILE A 99 10.01 0.18 -4.66
C ILE A 99 11.31 -0.08 -5.41
N VAL A 100 12.46 0.26 -4.83
CA VAL A 100 13.77 0.01 -5.45
C VAL A 100 13.98 -1.48 -5.70
N LEU A 101 13.65 -2.35 -4.73
CA LEU A 101 13.76 -3.80 -4.89
C LEU A 101 12.83 -4.32 -6.00
N TYR A 102 11.61 -3.80 -6.10
CA TYR A 102 10.70 -4.16 -7.19
C TYR A 102 11.27 -3.75 -8.55
N LEU A 103 11.74 -2.52 -8.67
CA LEU A 103 12.32 -2.03 -9.92
C LEU A 103 13.57 -2.81 -10.33
N LEU A 104 14.45 -3.14 -9.37
CA LEU A 104 15.62 -3.99 -9.60
C LEU A 104 15.21 -5.38 -10.09
N TYR A 105 14.22 -5.99 -9.43
CA TYR A 105 13.69 -7.28 -9.87
C TYR A 105 13.16 -7.22 -11.30
N TYR A 106 12.38 -6.19 -11.65
CA TYR A 106 11.83 -6.05 -13.01
C TYR A 106 12.89 -5.89 -14.06
N VAL A 107 13.94 -5.10 -13.80
CA VAL A 107 15.07 -4.92 -14.71
C VAL A 107 15.80 -6.24 -14.90
N ILE A 108 16.11 -6.97 -13.81
CA ILE A 108 16.78 -8.27 -13.89
C ILE A 108 15.92 -9.31 -14.63
N ALA A 109 14.62 -9.34 -14.37
CA ALA A 109 13.68 -10.25 -15.03
C ALA A 109 13.57 -9.95 -16.53
N ALA A 110 13.52 -8.67 -16.90
CA ALA A 110 13.48 -8.24 -18.29
C ALA A 110 14.79 -8.51 -19.04
N TRP A 111 15.95 -8.41 -18.38
CA TRP A 111 17.22 -8.79 -19.00
C TRP A 111 17.34 -10.30 -19.27
N ARG A 112 16.80 -11.13 -18.37
CA ARG A 112 16.78 -12.60 -18.55
C ARG A 112 15.79 -13.06 -19.60
N SER A 113 14.76 -12.27 -19.85
CA SER A 113 13.67 -12.58 -20.78
C SER A 113 13.12 -11.26 -21.33
N PRO A 114 13.85 -10.67 -22.29
CA PRO A 114 13.45 -9.39 -22.85
C PRO A 114 12.04 -9.51 -23.45
N PRO A 115 11.12 -8.61 -23.07
CA PRO A 115 9.83 -8.51 -23.74
C PRO A 115 10.09 -8.19 -25.21
N LYS A 116 9.21 -8.65 -26.08
CA LYS A 116 9.25 -8.24 -27.49
C LYS A 116 9.05 -6.72 -27.49
N HIS A 117 10.01 -5.99 -28.10
CA HIS A 117 9.75 -4.58 -28.36
C HIS A 117 8.48 -4.47 -29.17
N PRO A 118 7.50 -3.64 -28.78
CA PRO A 118 6.40 -3.32 -29.66
C PRO A 118 7.02 -2.82 -30.96
N ASP A 119 6.53 -3.30 -32.10
CA ASP A 119 6.89 -2.72 -33.37
C ASP A 119 6.77 -1.19 -33.23
N SER A 120 7.84 -0.48 -33.52
CA SER A 120 7.90 0.98 -33.35
C SER A 120 6.72 1.69 -34.01
N SER A 121 6.10 1.06 -34.99
CA SER A 121 4.89 1.51 -35.66
C SER A 121 3.65 1.63 -34.74
N ALA A 122 3.49 0.78 -33.73
CA ALA A 122 2.33 0.86 -32.82
C ALA A 122 2.45 2.00 -31.79
N VAL A 123 3.70 2.34 -31.42
CA VAL A 123 3.98 3.44 -30.48
C VAL A 123 3.88 4.81 -31.17
N ASP A 124 4.16 4.85 -32.47
CA ASP A 124 4.15 6.11 -33.24
C ASP A 124 2.74 6.61 -33.57
N HIS A 125 1.72 5.75 -33.58
CA HIS A 125 0.35 6.16 -33.92
C HIS A 125 -0.31 7.13 -32.92
N TRP A 126 0.13 7.18 -31.66
CA TRP A 126 -0.47 8.07 -30.63
C TRP A 126 0.14 9.47 -30.60
N SER A 127 1.27 9.71 -31.22
CA SER A 127 2.06 10.93 -31.08
C SER A 127 2.27 11.71 -32.37
N PHE A 128 1.73 11.24 -33.48
CA PHE A 128 1.89 11.92 -34.77
C PHE A 128 1.18 13.28 -34.77
N GLY A 129 1.96 14.35 -34.58
CA GLY A 129 1.48 15.71 -34.72
C GLY A 129 1.31 16.53 -33.44
N TRP A 130 1.61 15.99 -32.28
CA TRP A 130 1.53 16.78 -31.05
C TRP A 130 2.69 17.75 -30.95
N SER A 131 2.36 19.03 -30.70
CA SER A 131 3.36 20.06 -30.40
C SER A 131 4.05 19.79 -29.04
N PRO A 132 5.28 20.26 -28.80
CA PRO A 132 5.94 20.14 -27.49
C PRO A 132 5.10 20.67 -26.34
N TRP A 133 4.26 21.67 -26.59
CA TRP A 133 3.33 22.23 -25.61
C TRP A 133 2.20 21.27 -25.23
N GLN A 134 1.66 20.52 -26.18
CA GLN A 134 0.64 19.50 -25.93
C GLN A 134 1.21 18.34 -25.12
N TRP A 135 2.45 17.93 -25.41
CA TRP A 135 3.17 16.95 -24.59
C TRP A 135 3.40 17.44 -23.16
N LEU A 136 3.84 18.68 -22.98
CA LEU A 136 4.02 19.29 -21.67
C LEU A 136 2.70 19.29 -20.88
N LEU A 137 1.62 19.75 -21.50
CA LEU A 137 0.29 19.75 -20.88
C LEU A 137 -0.19 18.35 -20.51
N PHE A 138 0.06 17.36 -21.36
CA PHE A 138 -0.29 15.97 -21.08
C PHE A 138 0.44 15.44 -19.83
N TYR A 139 1.75 15.65 -19.73
CA TYR A 139 2.51 15.23 -18.54
C TYR A 139 2.14 16.03 -17.29
N VAL A 140 1.95 17.33 -17.43
CA VAL A 140 1.54 18.18 -16.29
C VAL A 140 0.20 17.73 -15.76
N ARG A 141 -0.80 17.55 -16.62
CA ARG A 141 -2.16 17.15 -16.20
C ARG A 141 -2.23 15.71 -15.69
N GLY A 142 -1.49 14.80 -16.32
CA GLY A 142 -1.55 13.36 -15.99
C GLY A 142 -0.65 12.94 -14.84
N LEU A 143 0.46 13.62 -14.60
CA LEU A 143 1.48 13.22 -13.64
C LEU A 143 1.73 14.28 -12.57
N VAL A 144 2.04 15.52 -13.01
CA VAL A 144 2.51 16.56 -12.07
C VAL A 144 1.39 17.05 -11.16
N LEU A 145 0.20 17.27 -11.67
CA LEU A 145 -0.93 17.75 -10.86
C LEU A 145 -1.40 16.71 -9.83
N PRO A 146 -1.62 15.42 -10.16
CA PRO A 146 -1.92 14.40 -9.16
C PRO A 146 -0.80 14.22 -8.13
N ALA A 147 0.46 14.16 -8.55
CA ALA A 147 1.60 14.09 -7.64
C ALA A 147 1.67 15.32 -6.73
N GLY A 148 1.47 16.50 -7.28
CA GLY A 148 1.43 17.76 -6.52
C GLY A 148 0.34 17.77 -5.46
N LEU A 149 -0.84 17.21 -5.76
CA LEU A 149 -1.92 17.05 -4.79
C LEU A 149 -1.54 16.11 -3.65
N ILE A 150 -0.90 14.98 -3.95
CA ILE A 150 -0.39 14.04 -2.94
C ILE A 150 0.63 14.74 -2.03
N PHE A 151 1.60 15.46 -2.62
CA PHE A 151 2.59 16.21 -1.86
C PHE A 151 1.97 17.33 -1.02
N LEU A 152 0.93 17.99 -1.51
CA LEU A 152 0.23 19.03 -0.77
C LEU A 152 -0.52 18.45 0.42
N VAL A 153 -1.23 17.34 0.27
CA VAL A 153 -1.93 16.64 1.36
C VAL A 153 -0.93 16.13 2.39
N LEU A 154 0.11 15.43 1.96
CA LEU A 154 1.15 14.90 2.85
C LEU A 154 1.92 16.02 3.55
N GLY A 155 2.35 17.03 2.79
CA GLY A 155 3.06 18.18 3.32
C GLY A 155 2.25 18.96 4.34
N SER A 156 0.94 19.15 4.12
CA SER A 156 0.08 19.84 5.07
C SER A 156 0.01 19.16 6.43
N ILE A 157 0.12 17.82 6.49
CA ILE A 157 0.19 17.04 7.73
C ILE A 157 1.58 17.15 8.36
N ILE A 158 2.65 16.96 7.55
CA ILE A 158 4.04 16.94 8.05
C ILE A 158 4.42 18.31 8.61
N PHE A 159 4.10 19.40 7.91
CA PHE A 159 4.40 20.76 8.36
C PHE A 159 3.39 21.30 9.38
N ALA A 160 2.47 20.45 9.85
CA ALA A 160 1.43 20.82 10.82
C ALA A 160 0.56 22.03 10.38
N TRP A 161 0.42 22.26 9.07
CA TRP A 161 -0.47 23.32 8.54
C TRP A 161 -1.93 22.94 8.68
N ALA A 162 -2.23 21.64 8.66
CA ALA A 162 -3.57 21.11 8.77
C ALA A 162 -3.58 19.80 9.57
N THR A 163 -4.67 19.58 10.31
CA THR A 163 -4.93 18.27 10.91
C THR A 163 -5.24 17.24 9.83
N PRO A 164 -5.07 15.93 10.07
CA PRO A 164 -5.35 14.91 9.07
C PRO A 164 -6.76 14.98 8.43
N PRO A 165 -7.85 15.24 9.18
CA PRO A 165 -9.16 15.49 8.57
C PRO A 165 -9.20 16.72 7.65
N GLN A 166 -8.53 17.82 8.05
CA GLN A 166 -8.44 19.03 7.22
C GLN A 166 -7.62 18.78 5.95
N SER A 167 -6.53 18.00 6.05
CA SER A 167 -5.73 17.59 4.88
C SER A 167 -6.53 16.72 3.92
N GLY A 168 -7.41 15.86 4.44
CA GLY A 168 -8.40 15.13 3.63
C GLY A 168 -9.34 16.06 2.87
N ALA A 169 -9.82 17.13 3.53
CA ALA A 169 -10.65 18.14 2.86
C ALA A 169 -9.88 18.90 1.77
N VAL A 170 -8.60 19.22 2.01
CA VAL A 170 -7.71 19.82 1.00
C VAL A 170 -7.54 18.86 -0.19
N GLY A 171 -7.36 17.55 0.07
CA GLY A 171 -7.31 16.53 -0.96
C GLY A 171 -8.59 16.46 -1.80
N ALA A 172 -9.76 16.45 -1.14
CA ALA A 172 -11.04 16.44 -1.82
C ALA A 172 -11.26 17.71 -2.68
N ALA A 173 -10.97 18.88 -2.13
CA ALA A 173 -11.07 20.14 -2.86
C ALA A 173 -10.09 20.19 -4.06
N GLY A 174 -8.85 19.70 -3.86
CA GLY A 174 -7.88 19.59 -4.93
C GLY A 174 -8.29 18.60 -6.02
N GLY A 175 -8.88 17.45 -5.65
CA GLY A 175 -9.44 16.50 -6.62
C GLY A 175 -10.56 17.09 -7.45
N LEU A 176 -11.50 17.83 -6.82
CA LEU A 176 -12.55 18.57 -7.54
C LEU A 176 -11.97 19.64 -8.47
N LEU A 177 -10.95 20.37 -8.03
CA LEU A 177 -10.25 21.33 -8.86
C LEU A 177 -9.58 20.67 -10.08
N LEU A 178 -8.95 19.50 -9.89
CA LEU A 178 -8.39 18.74 -11.00
C LEU A 178 -9.45 18.27 -11.99
N MET A 179 -10.61 17.83 -11.52
CA MET A 179 -11.75 17.48 -12.39
C MET A 179 -12.20 18.69 -13.21
N LEU A 180 -12.29 19.86 -12.56
CA LEU A 180 -12.67 21.10 -13.22
C LEU A 180 -11.65 21.53 -14.28
N LEU A 181 -10.35 21.55 -13.93
CA LEU A 181 -9.25 21.94 -14.83
C LEU A 181 -9.11 21.00 -16.05
N ASN A 182 -9.49 19.72 -15.87
CA ASN A 182 -9.51 18.76 -16.97
C ASN A 182 -10.83 18.75 -17.77
N GLY A 183 -11.78 19.62 -17.45
CA GLY A 183 -13.08 19.68 -18.12
C GLY A 183 -13.93 18.42 -17.94
N ARG A 184 -13.65 17.63 -16.89
CA ARG A 184 -14.34 16.37 -16.58
C ARG A 184 -15.38 16.51 -15.47
N LEU A 185 -15.58 17.69 -14.89
CA LEU A 185 -16.57 17.92 -13.85
C LEU A 185 -17.97 17.92 -14.46
N THR A 186 -18.61 16.77 -14.46
CA THR A 186 -20.00 16.56 -14.87
C THR A 186 -20.83 16.10 -13.69
N TRP A 187 -22.13 16.41 -13.67
CA TRP A 187 -23.01 15.97 -12.58
C TRP A 187 -23.03 14.45 -12.35
N PRO A 188 -23.10 13.60 -13.39
CA PRO A 188 -23.02 12.15 -13.21
C PRO A 188 -21.73 11.70 -12.53
N LEU A 189 -20.58 12.21 -12.99
CA LEU A 189 -19.26 11.83 -12.42
C LEU A 189 -19.11 12.35 -10.98
N PHE A 190 -19.57 13.58 -10.71
CA PHE A 190 -19.56 14.15 -9.35
C PHE A 190 -20.42 13.32 -8.40
N ARG A 191 -21.60 12.92 -8.83
CA ARG A 191 -22.50 12.04 -8.07
C ARG A 191 -21.88 10.68 -7.81
N GLU A 192 -21.28 10.05 -8.82
CA GLU A 192 -20.58 8.78 -8.70
C GLU A 192 -19.46 8.84 -7.64
N VAL A 193 -18.64 9.90 -7.66
CA VAL A 193 -17.58 10.12 -6.66
C VAL A 193 -18.14 10.26 -5.25
N ILE A 194 -19.22 11.04 -5.06
CA ILE A 194 -19.84 11.21 -3.74
C ILE A 194 -20.47 9.91 -3.26
N GLU A 195 -21.22 9.21 -4.11
CA GLU A 195 -21.84 7.93 -3.76
C GLU A 195 -20.77 6.88 -3.40
N GLY A 196 -19.68 6.80 -4.17
CA GLY A 196 -18.55 5.93 -3.87
C GLY A 196 -17.88 6.27 -2.53
N ALA A 197 -17.60 7.54 -2.27
CA ALA A 197 -17.04 8.00 -1.00
C ALA A 197 -17.97 7.71 0.18
N ALA A 198 -19.28 7.92 0.01
CA ALA A 198 -20.28 7.63 1.04
C ALA A 198 -20.37 6.13 1.35
N LEU A 199 -20.36 5.27 0.33
CA LEU A 199 -20.37 3.82 0.49
C LEU A 199 -19.10 3.31 1.21
N MET A 200 -17.92 3.79 0.83
CA MET A 200 -16.67 3.45 1.51
C MET A 200 -16.69 3.90 2.98
N THR A 201 -17.12 5.12 3.24
CA THR A 201 -17.25 5.65 4.60
C THR A 201 -18.23 4.83 5.42
N ALA A 202 -19.41 4.52 4.88
CA ALA A 202 -20.42 3.69 5.52
C ALA A 202 -19.88 2.28 5.83
N MET A 203 -19.15 1.66 4.90
CA MET A 203 -18.50 0.37 5.13
C MET A 203 -17.53 0.43 6.32
N VAL A 204 -16.64 1.43 6.35
CA VAL A 204 -15.69 1.58 7.48
C VAL A 204 -16.42 1.76 8.81
N PHE A 205 -17.44 2.62 8.87
CA PHE A 205 -18.25 2.80 10.08
C PHE A 205 -18.98 1.51 10.49
N PHE A 206 -19.51 0.77 9.53
CA PHE A 206 -20.17 -0.52 9.79
C PHE A 206 -19.20 -1.52 10.42
N VAL A 207 -17.97 -1.64 9.87
CA VAL A 207 -16.92 -2.51 10.43
C VAL A 207 -16.54 -2.06 11.85
N VAL A 208 -16.40 -0.74 12.09
CA VAL A 208 -16.12 -0.21 13.44
C VAL A 208 -17.24 -0.55 14.43
N LEU A 209 -18.50 -0.41 14.02
CA LEU A 209 -19.64 -0.78 14.86
C LEU A 209 -19.67 -2.29 15.16
N ALA A 210 -19.51 -3.12 14.14
CA ALA A 210 -19.44 -4.57 14.30
C ALA A 210 -18.28 -5.00 15.22
N ALA A 211 -17.11 -4.37 15.07
CA ALA A 211 -15.96 -4.59 15.93
C ALA A 211 -16.24 -4.23 17.39
N ASN A 212 -16.96 -3.13 17.64
CA ASN A 212 -17.35 -2.76 19.01
C ASN A 212 -18.36 -3.73 19.61
N VAL A 213 -19.32 -4.21 18.81
CA VAL A 213 -20.27 -5.24 19.25
C VAL A 213 -19.57 -6.54 19.62
N PHE A 214 -18.52 -6.92 18.91
CA PHE A 214 -17.68 -8.07 19.26
C PHE A 214 -16.79 -7.80 20.47
N SER A 215 -16.12 -6.65 20.48
CA SER A 215 -15.10 -6.34 21.52
C SER A 215 -15.70 -6.14 22.90
N TYR A 216 -16.96 -5.64 23.00
CA TYR A 216 -17.59 -5.39 24.28
C TYR A 216 -17.82 -6.69 25.08
N PRO A 217 -18.56 -7.70 24.59
CA PRO A 217 -18.70 -8.96 25.32
C PRO A 217 -17.37 -9.70 25.49
N PHE A 218 -16.45 -9.63 24.51
CA PHE A 218 -15.14 -10.24 24.62
C PHE A 218 -14.37 -9.73 25.86
N ARG A 219 -14.34 -8.40 26.05
CA ARG A 219 -13.73 -7.80 27.25
C ARG A 219 -14.51 -8.04 28.53
N PHE A 220 -15.84 -8.04 28.44
CA PHE A 220 -16.70 -8.32 29.59
C PHE A 220 -16.43 -9.71 30.19
N PHE A 221 -16.10 -10.68 29.34
CA PHE A 221 -15.70 -12.02 29.76
C PHE A 221 -14.18 -12.16 29.94
N SER A 222 -13.44 -11.08 30.12
CA SER A 222 -11.98 -11.08 30.30
C SER A 222 -11.21 -11.77 29.18
N GLY A 223 -11.71 -11.71 27.93
CA GLY A 223 -11.07 -12.34 26.79
C GLY A 223 -9.67 -11.79 26.48
N ASP A 224 -9.42 -10.51 26.75
CA ASP A 224 -8.10 -9.88 26.65
C ASP A 224 -7.11 -10.45 27.69
N GLU A 225 -7.56 -10.77 28.91
CA GLU A 225 -6.74 -11.44 29.93
C GLU A 225 -6.40 -12.87 29.49
N VAL A 226 -7.38 -13.60 28.95
CA VAL A 226 -7.15 -14.97 28.42
C VAL A 226 -6.12 -14.95 27.30
N VAL A 227 -6.23 -14.03 26.33
CA VAL A 227 -5.25 -13.88 25.25
C VAL A 227 -3.86 -13.53 25.81
N SER A 228 -3.79 -12.59 26.77
CA SER A 228 -2.54 -12.19 27.42
C SER A 228 -1.89 -13.36 28.18
N GLN A 229 -2.68 -14.14 28.93
CA GLN A 229 -2.19 -15.32 29.65
C GLN A 229 -1.73 -16.43 28.68
N MET A 230 -2.50 -16.71 27.63
CA MET A 230 -2.11 -17.69 26.61
C MET A 230 -0.78 -17.31 25.93
N LEU A 231 -0.62 -16.06 25.53
CA LEU A 231 0.60 -15.58 24.93
C LEU A 231 1.74 -15.55 25.94
N GLY A 232 1.51 -15.05 27.16
CA GLY A 232 2.51 -14.99 28.24
C GLY A 232 3.00 -16.38 28.67
N SER A 233 2.14 -17.41 28.58
CA SER A 233 2.52 -18.80 28.88
C SER A 233 3.54 -19.39 27.90
N LEU A 234 3.70 -18.79 26.71
CA LEU A 234 4.63 -19.28 25.69
C LEU A 234 6.09 -19.04 26.06
N ALA A 235 6.39 -18.20 27.06
CA ALA A 235 7.73 -17.91 27.58
C ALA A 235 8.80 -17.59 26.51
N PHE A 236 8.39 -17.02 25.38
CA PHE A 236 9.28 -16.75 24.24
C PHE A 236 10.10 -15.46 24.37
N GLY A 237 9.93 -14.72 25.47
CA GLY A 237 10.49 -13.36 25.62
C GLY A 237 9.90 -12.37 24.60
N ASP A 238 10.36 -11.13 24.64
CA ASP A 238 9.78 -10.03 23.85
C ASP A 238 9.84 -10.28 22.34
N TRP A 239 10.96 -10.79 21.85
CA TRP A 239 11.14 -11.12 20.45
C TRP A 239 10.22 -12.26 19.97
N GLY A 240 10.13 -13.31 20.75
CA GLY A 240 9.24 -14.44 20.37
C GLY A 240 7.78 -14.02 20.39
N MET A 241 7.40 -13.16 21.33
CA MET A 241 6.06 -12.60 21.42
C MET A 241 5.74 -11.71 20.21
N LEU A 242 6.66 -10.82 19.83
CA LEU A 242 6.52 -9.98 18.63
C LEU A 242 6.34 -10.83 17.37
N PHE A 243 7.20 -11.84 17.16
CA PHE A 243 7.09 -12.73 16.01
C PHE A 243 5.82 -13.55 16.00
N THR A 244 5.33 -13.97 17.17
CA THR A 244 4.05 -14.68 17.30
C THR A 244 2.89 -13.78 16.85
N ILE A 245 2.83 -12.54 17.34
CA ILE A 245 1.78 -11.57 16.97
C ILE A 245 1.86 -11.25 15.47
N ILE A 246 3.05 -10.95 14.95
CA ILE A 246 3.26 -10.69 13.52
C ILE A 246 2.85 -11.91 12.68
N GLY A 247 3.19 -13.13 13.13
CA GLY A 247 2.81 -14.38 12.46
C GLY A 247 1.29 -14.58 12.42
N ILE A 248 0.59 -14.30 13.53
CA ILE A 248 -0.87 -14.36 13.59
C ILE A 248 -1.49 -13.34 12.63
N ILE A 249 -1.04 -12.09 12.67
CA ILE A 249 -1.50 -11.03 11.76
C ILE A 249 -1.24 -11.41 10.30
N PHE A 250 -0.08 -11.98 10.00
CA PHE A 250 0.28 -12.45 8.67
C PHE A 250 -0.69 -13.54 8.16
N ILE A 251 -1.00 -14.53 9.00
CA ILE A 251 -1.94 -15.62 8.66
C ILE A 251 -3.36 -15.08 8.48
N LEU A 252 -3.81 -14.21 9.38
CA LEU A 252 -5.14 -13.59 9.29
C LEU A 252 -5.30 -12.77 8.02
N GLY A 253 -4.26 -12.05 7.59
CA GLY A 253 -4.28 -11.25 6.38
C GLY A 253 -4.44 -12.04 5.07
N PHE A 254 -4.36 -13.37 5.10
CA PHE A 254 -4.74 -14.20 3.95
C PHE A 254 -6.25 -14.21 3.72
N PHE A 255 -7.05 -14.06 4.79
CA PHE A 255 -8.49 -14.28 4.80
C PHE A 255 -9.31 -13.03 5.05
N ILE A 256 -8.76 -12.05 5.77
CA ILE A 256 -9.46 -10.90 6.31
C ILE A 256 -8.74 -9.63 5.83
N ASP A 257 -9.50 -8.58 5.52
CA ASP A 257 -8.90 -7.31 5.09
C ASP A 257 -8.21 -6.57 6.27
N TRP A 258 -7.32 -5.64 5.93
CA TRP A 258 -6.52 -4.87 6.89
C TRP A 258 -7.39 -4.06 7.87
N ILE A 259 -8.58 -3.63 7.44
CA ILE A 259 -9.51 -2.86 8.27
C ILE A 259 -9.95 -3.69 9.46
N GLU A 260 -10.46 -4.89 9.24
CA GLU A 260 -10.93 -5.80 10.28
C GLU A 260 -9.77 -6.23 11.18
N ILE A 261 -8.60 -6.53 10.63
CA ILE A 261 -7.43 -6.89 11.45
C ILE A 261 -7.03 -5.72 12.35
N THR A 262 -6.98 -4.51 11.81
CA THR A 262 -6.57 -3.32 12.57
C THR A 262 -7.61 -2.93 13.62
N ILE A 263 -8.90 -3.11 13.34
CA ILE A 263 -9.98 -2.65 14.22
C ILE A 263 -10.40 -3.71 15.24
N ILE A 264 -10.40 -4.99 14.86
CA ILE A 264 -10.87 -6.09 15.72
C ILE A 264 -9.68 -6.81 16.36
N THR A 265 -8.74 -7.29 15.54
CA THR A 265 -7.68 -8.20 15.99
C THR A 265 -6.57 -7.48 16.73
N LEU A 266 -6.09 -6.36 16.20
CA LEU A 266 -4.98 -5.63 16.81
C LEU A 266 -5.26 -5.16 18.25
N PRO A 267 -6.45 -4.65 18.59
CA PRO A 267 -6.76 -4.31 19.99
C PRO A 267 -6.66 -5.47 20.99
N LEU A 268 -6.83 -6.72 20.55
CA LEU A 268 -6.67 -7.90 21.41
C LEU A 268 -5.21 -8.12 21.82
N PHE A 269 -4.27 -7.73 20.97
CA PHE A 269 -2.83 -7.83 21.22
C PHE A 269 -2.23 -6.58 21.86
N MET A 270 -2.98 -5.48 21.95
CA MET A 270 -2.47 -4.20 22.48
C MET A 270 -1.93 -4.28 23.92
N PRO A 271 -2.55 -5.03 24.86
CA PRO A 271 -1.95 -5.17 26.20
C PRO A 271 -0.55 -5.77 26.11
N VAL A 272 -0.38 -6.87 25.38
CA VAL A 272 0.90 -7.55 25.22
C VAL A 272 1.91 -6.67 24.47
N LEU A 273 1.52 -6.01 23.36
CA LEU A 273 2.42 -5.16 22.58
C LEU A 273 2.98 -3.97 23.37
N ARG A 274 2.24 -3.48 24.38
CA ARG A 274 2.69 -2.38 25.22
C ARG A 274 3.70 -2.79 26.28
N ASP A 275 3.67 -4.05 26.68
CA ASP A 275 4.55 -4.60 27.72
C ASP A 275 5.90 -5.06 27.12
N LEU A 276 6.02 -5.12 25.76
CA LEU A 276 7.26 -5.50 25.09
C LEU A 276 8.30 -4.37 25.22
N ASP A 277 9.50 -4.71 25.68
CA ASP A 277 10.62 -3.79 25.80
C ASP A 277 11.71 -4.06 24.76
N PHE A 278 11.83 -3.14 23.83
CA PHE A 278 12.87 -3.13 22.80
C PHE A 278 13.85 -1.96 22.96
N SER A 279 13.89 -1.31 24.11
CA SER A 279 14.72 -0.11 24.34
C SER A 279 16.20 -0.36 24.03
N ALA A 280 16.73 -1.53 24.38
CA ALA A 280 18.11 -1.92 24.07
C ALA A 280 18.39 -2.05 22.56
N HIS A 281 17.37 -2.40 21.75
CA HIS A 281 17.48 -2.56 20.31
C HIS A 281 17.21 -1.27 19.54
N LEU A 282 16.30 -0.45 20.05
CA LEU A 282 15.86 0.79 19.40
C LEU A 282 16.81 1.96 19.67
N GLY A 283 17.56 1.92 20.78
CA GLY A 283 18.37 3.02 21.24
C GLY A 283 17.56 4.15 21.91
N PRO A 284 18.22 5.22 22.35
CA PRO A 284 17.58 6.26 23.19
C PRO A 284 16.49 7.06 22.47
N ASP A 285 16.59 7.20 21.16
CA ASP A 285 15.67 8.02 20.36
C ASP A 285 14.62 7.16 19.62
N GLY A 286 14.59 5.84 19.86
CA GLY A 286 13.71 4.91 19.16
C GLY A 286 12.33 4.78 19.77
N SER A 287 11.28 4.98 18.98
CA SER A 287 9.90 4.70 19.39
C SER A 287 9.51 3.26 19.08
N GLY A 288 9.33 2.43 20.12
CA GLY A 288 8.89 1.06 19.98
C GLY A 288 7.52 0.93 19.31
N ALA A 289 6.58 1.78 19.70
CA ALA A 289 5.24 1.79 19.12
C ALA A 289 5.25 2.12 17.62
N LEU A 290 6.08 3.10 17.20
CA LEU A 290 6.21 3.50 15.80
C LEU A 290 6.85 2.39 14.95
N TRP A 291 7.92 1.78 15.47
CA TRP A 291 8.62 0.66 14.83
C TRP A 291 7.70 -0.57 14.68
N MET A 292 6.99 -0.96 15.74
CA MET A 292 6.01 -2.04 15.69
C MET A 292 4.86 -1.75 14.72
N ALA A 293 4.35 -0.50 14.70
CA ALA A 293 3.33 -0.08 13.76
C ALA A 293 3.78 -0.25 12.30
N THR A 294 5.03 0.11 12.02
CA THR A 294 5.63 -0.03 10.68
C THR A 294 5.80 -1.51 10.30
N LEU A 295 6.22 -2.36 11.23
CA LEU A 295 6.30 -3.81 11.01
C LEU A 295 4.94 -4.43 10.74
N ILE A 296 3.92 -4.05 11.50
CA ILE A 296 2.55 -4.52 11.29
C ILE A 296 2.03 -4.08 9.91
N ALA A 297 2.29 -2.82 9.51
CA ALA A 297 1.90 -2.32 8.19
C ALA A 297 2.53 -3.12 7.04
N LEU A 298 3.83 -3.38 7.12
CA LEU A 298 4.56 -4.20 6.15
C LEU A 298 4.05 -5.65 6.12
N THR A 299 3.76 -6.21 7.29
CA THR A 299 3.23 -7.57 7.43
C THR A 299 1.86 -7.69 6.77
N LEU A 300 0.95 -6.74 7.03
CA LEU A 300 -0.36 -6.69 6.39
C LEU A 300 -0.24 -6.58 4.86
N GLN A 301 0.63 -5.68 4.36
CA GLN A 301 0.87 -5.57 2.93
C GLN A 301 1.37 -6.88 2.32
N THR A 302 2.25 -7.60 3.00
CA THR A 302 2.82 -8.86 2.54
C THR A 302 1.78 -9.99 2.53
N SER A 303 0.96 -10.07 3.57
CA SER A 303 -0.07 -11.11 3.69
C SER A 303 -1.09 -11.05 2.56
N PHE A 304 -1.46 -9.86 2.09
CA PHE A 304 -2.42 -9.70 0.99
C PHE A 304 -1.92 -10.19 -0.37
N LEU A 305 -0.61 -10.32 -0.54
CA LEU A 305 -0.01 -10.87 -1.74
C LEU A 305 0.39 -12.34 -1.61
N THR A 306 0.31 -12.91 -0.41
CA THR A 306 0.83 -14.26 -0.17
C THR A 306 -0.23 -15.33 -0.41
N PRO A 307 0.05 -16.38 -1.22
CA PRO A 307 -0.81 -17.54 -1.35
C PRO A 307 -1.00 -18.24 0.02
N PRO A 308 -2.11 -18.98 0.25
CA PRO A 308 -3.00 -19.57 -0.76
C PRO A 308 -4.14 -18.66 -1.23
N PHE A 309 -4.58 -17.69 -0.43
CA PHE A 309 -5.70 -16.84 -0.80
C PHE A 309 -5.24 -15.48 -1.32
N GLY A 310 -4.46 -14.74 -0.53
CA GLY A 310 -3.95 -13.43 -0.90
C GLY A 310 -5.03 -12.50 -1.46
N PHE A 311 -5.64 -11.67 -0.62
CA PHE A 311 -6.81 -10.87 -0.98
C PHE A 311 -6.65 -10.10 -2.31
N ALA A 312 -5.46 -9.51 -2.53
CA ALA A 312 -5.13 -8.82 -3.77
C ALA A 312 -5.12 -9.74 -5.01
N LEU A 313 -4.73 -11.01 -4.82
CA LEU A 313 -4.63 -11.98 -5.92
C LEU A 313 -5.99 -12.40 -6.44
N PHE A 314 -6.98 -12.42 -5.58
CA PHE A 314 -8.35 -12.73 -5.94
C PHE A 314 -8.89 -11.66 -6.91
N PHE A 315 -8.70 -10.38 -6.58
CA PHE A 315 -9.10 -9.28 -7.46
C PHE A 315 -8.30 -9.27 -8.76
N LEU A 316 -7.00 -9.55 -8.69
CA LEU A 316 -6.16 -9.67 -9.88
C LEU A 316 -6.69 -10.76 -10.81
N LYS A 317 -6.99 -11.95 -10.27
CA LYS A 317 -7.51 -13.07 -11.08
C LYS A 317 -8.89 -12.76 -11.67
N GLY A 318 -9.76 -12.08 -10.92
CA GLY A 318 -11.08 -11.67 -11.38
C GLY A 318 -11.05 -10.68 -12.57
N ALA A 319 -10.02 -9.82 -12.59
CA ALA A 319 -9.85 -8.81 -13.65
C ALA A 319 -8.87 -9.24 -14.76
N ALA A 320 -8.13 -10.34 -14.56
CA ALA A 320 -7.11 -10.79 -15.51
C ALA A 320 -7.73 -11.44 -16.76
N PRO A 321 -7.11 -11.25 -17.95
CA PRO A 321 -7.49 -11.95 -19.18
C PRO A 321 -7.43 -13.48 -19.01
N PRO A 322 -8.21 -14.25 -19.81
CA PRO A 322 -8.29 -15.71 -19.70
C PRO A 322 -6.94 -16.44 -19.86
N GLU A 323 -6.00 -15.85 -20.60
CA GLU A 323 -4.66 -16.38 -20.85
C GLU A 323 -3.82 -16.46 -19.59
N VAL A 324 -4.10 -15.63 -18.57
CA VAL A 324 -3.39 -15.58 -17.31
C VAL A 324 -3.95 -16.62 -16.34
N LYS A 325 -3.19 -17.69 -16.14
CA LYS A 325 -3.55 -18.76 -15.20
C LYS A 325 -3.20 -18.37 -13.76
N ILE A 326 -3.92 -18.94 -12.79
CA ILE A 326 -3.64 -18.70 -11.36
C ILE A 326 -2.19 -19.08 -10.98
N GLY A 327 -1.64 -20.12 -11.62
CA GLY A 327 -0.25 -20.53 -11.44
C GLY A 327 0.76 -19.48 -11.92
N ASP A 328 0.42 -18.67 -12.91
CA ASP A 328 1.28 -17.57 -13.38
C ASP A 328 1.28 -16.44 -12.36
N ILE A 329 0.10 -16.12 -11.79
CA ILE A 329 -0.03 -15.13 -10.72
C ILE A 329 0.83 -15.55 -9.54
N TYR A 330 0.70 -16.78 -9.05
CA TYR A 330 1.46 -17.28 -7.90
C TYR A 330 2.98 -17.26 -8.16
N ARG A 331 3.44 -17.66 -9.35
CA ARG A 331 4.87 -17.60 -9.71
C ARG A 331 5.38 -16.16 -9.78
N GLY A 332 4.56 -15.23 -10.25
CA GLY A 332 4.91 -13.81 -10.37
C GLY A 332 5.07 -13.12 -9.03
N ILE A 333 4.35 -13.59 -8.01
CA ILE A 333 4.33 -12.96 -6.69
C ILE A 333 5.46 -13.43 -5.79
N ILE A 334 6.00 -14.64 -5.97
CA ILE A 334 7.07 -15.17 -5.13
C ILE A 334 8.23 -14.17 -4.96
N PRO A 335 8.80 -13.58 -6.03
CA PRO A 335 9.88 -12.60 -5.87
C PRO A 335 9.44 -11.30 -5.18
N ILE A 336 8.18 -10.90 -5.39
CA ILE A 336 7.58 -9.71 -4.79
C ILE A 336 7.44 -9.89 -3.27
N VAL A 337 6.87 -11.01 -2.84
CA VAL A 337 6.79 -11.39 -1.41
C VAL A 337 8.18 -11.54 -0.81
N GLY A 338 9.14 -12.12 -1.55
CA GLY A 338 10.53 -12.20 -1.13
C GLY A 338 11.15 -10.82 -0.85
N ALA A 339 10.88 -9.83 -1.71
CA ALA A 339 11.32 -8.45 -1.49
C ALA A 339 10.65 -7.81 -0.26
N GLN A 340 9.36 -8.07 -0.04
CA GLN A 340 8.64 -7.58 1.15
C GLN A 340 9.18 -8.19 2.45
N LEU A 341 9.39 -9.51 2.48
CA LEU A 341 10.00 -10.18 3.63
C LEU A 341 11.42 -9.67 3.90
N LEU A 342 12.19 -9.36 2.85
CA LEU A 342 13.50 -8.72 3.01
C LEU A 342 13.37 -7.35 3.66
N VAL A 343 12.41 -6.51 3.24
CA VAL A 343 12.19 -5.19 3.85
C VAL A 343 11.74 -5.32 5.30
N ILE A 344 10.85 -6.25 5.63
CA ILE A 344 10.47 -6.55 7.02
C ILE A 344 11.71 -6.93 7.83
N SER A 345 12.54 -7.82 7.32
CA SER A 345 13.79 -8.24 7.98
C SER A 345 14.75 -7.06 8.18
N LEU A 346 14.86 -6.17 7.19
CA LEU A 346 15.68 -4.97 7.29
C LEU A 346 15.15 -4.00 8.36
N VAL A 347 13.83 -3.80 8.45
CA VAL A 347 13.23 -2.92 9.49
C VAL A 347 13.38 -3.55 10.89
N ILE A 348 13.32 -4.88 10.99
CA ILE A 348 13.63 -5.58 12.24
C ILE A 348 15.09 -5.37 12.63
N ALA A 349 16.03 -5.59 11.72
CA ALA A 349 17.47 -5.48 11.99
C ALA A 349 17.94 -4.03 12.19
N PHE A 350 17.31 -3.08 11.50
CA PHE A 350 17.66 -1.66 11.50
C PHE A 350 16.44 -0.79 11.83
N PRO A 351 16.09 -0.62 13.11
CA PRO A 351 14.93 0.19 13.53
C PRO A 351 14.98 1.64 13.06
N LEU A 352 16.16 2.15 12.77
CA LEU A 352 16.37 3.48 12.20
C LEU A 352 15.60 3.70 10.89
N LEU A 353 15.34 2.64 10.13
CA LEU A 353 14.54 2.76 8.90
C LEU A 353 13.11 3.26 9.17
N ALA A 354 12.56 2.98 10.34
CA ALA A 354 11.25 3.49 10.75
C ALA A 354 11.36 4.77 11.60
N ASN A 355 12.40 4.91 12.43
CA ASN A 355 12.46 5.98 13.43
C ASN A 355 13.26 7.22 12.99
N TRP A 356 14.23 7.07 12.07
CA TRP A 356 15.15 8.15 11.73
C TRP A 356 14.45 9.37 11.11
N LEU A 357 13.64 9.18 10.10
CA LEU A 357 13.00 10.29 9.40
C LEU A 357 11.98 11.06 10.27
N PRO A 358 11.11 10.39 11.05
CA PRO A 358 10.27 11.07 12.01
C PRO A 358 11.05 11.91 13.02
N ASN A 359 12.15 11.37 13.55
CA ASN A 359 12.99 12.08 14.52
C ASN A 359 13.69 13.30 13.90
N GLN A 360 14.09 13.26 12.63
CA GLN A 360 14.70 14.40 11.95
C GLN A 360 13.71 15.54 11.66
N VAL A 361 12.44 15.22 11.47
CA VAL A 361 11.42 16.20 11.05
C VAL A 361 10.71 16.81 12.26
N PHE A 362 10.51 16.04 13.34
CA PHE A 362 9.67 16.46 14.47
C PHE A 362 10.45 16.71 15.78
N ASN A 363 11.74 16.37 15.85
CA ASN A 363 12.66 16.72 16.92
C ASN A 363 13.66 17.79 16.43
#